data_c305b0ca6b4dd1e194c17d38e1c19e06
#
_entry.id   c305b0ca6b4dd1e194c17d38e1c19e06
#
_cell.length_a   1.000
_cell.length_b   1.000
_cell.length_c   1.000
_cell.angle_alpha   90.00
_cell.angle_beta   90.00
_cell.angle_gamma   90.00
#
_symmetry.space_group_name_H-M   'P 1'
#
loop_
_entity.id
_entity.type
_entity.pdbx_description
1 polymer ?
#
loop_
_entity_poly.entity_id
_entity_poly.type
_entity_poly.pdbx_seq_one_letter_code
_entity_poly.pdbx_strand_id
1 'polypeptide(L)'
;MTGSPDTSSKSSVDPSHSDAIESIAIQKSSCGHEVCKGVQKASSTLKAYDAEKQDQDNLNTDPEVSHRTNQRILAKKLKWIITDQWFLVAMGLIILVASQVQVPDAQQHIKRTVVTYLSVSVIFFINGCTLSTRVLVDNYKKWKIHAFVQLQCFLITSAATFGIVSLCATNKHFMDPWLLIGFLFLGSAPTTMSSNVVMTRQAHGNTALTVVQSVIGNFLCPFLTPILLQMYLSSRAWYASVLISGDNYGEIYRRVFKQLGLSLFVPMLIGQIVQYLFPRATKKVFIEWKMVKLSSIALLTLVWQTFDQAFRSGAFDSVKPSNIIFIVFVNIALYFIWLGICFTASTIWLSKEDVIACCYCCPSKALSMVVPLSSVMYINISPLNQSKMQIPAIIFQAIQVAIGGILTVAFRKWIRPFEKRDTDSGRAQEGVSH
;
A
#
# COMPACT_ATOMS: atom_id res chain seq x y z
N MET A 1 39.95 57.91 -31.00
CA MET A 1 40.21 58.25 -29.60
C MET A 1 39.33 57.34 -28.76
N THR A 2 39.89 56.21 -28.32
CA THR A 2 40.13 55.86 -26.90
C THR A 2 38.83 55.48 -26.20
N GLY A 3 38.62 54.35 -25.64
CA GLY A 3 39.44 53.31 -25.10
C GLY A 3 38.52 52.23 -24.51
N SER A 4 39.01 51.03 -24.54
CA SER A 4 38.48 49.86 -23.87
C SER A 4 38.66 49.95 -22.35
N PRO A 5 37.85 49.27 -21.53
CA PRO A 5 38.48 48.59 -20.40
C PRO A 5 38.14 47.11 -20.30
N ASP A 6 39.18 46.35 -20.12
CA ASP A 6 39.21 44.99 -19.57
C ASP A 6 38.43 44.86 -18.27
N THR A 7 37.66 43.78 -18.13
CA THR A 7 37.22 43.29 -16.84
C THR A 7 37.60 41.81 -16.68
N SER A 8 38.78 41.62 -16.09
CA SER A 8 39.18 40.33 -15.52
C SER A 8 38.33 40.04 -14.28
N SER A 9 37.46 39.01 -14.32
CA SER A 9 36.81 38.49 -13.14
C SER A 9 37.82 37.66 -12.33
N LYS A 10 38.34 38.24 -11.25
CA LYS A 10 39.05 37.52 -10.19
C LYS A 10 38.00 36.65 -9.43
N SER A 11 38.17 35.34 -9.50
CA SER A 11 37.51 34.40 -8.56
C SER A 11 38.05 34.67 -7.15
N SER A 12 37.19 35.10 -6.26
CA SER A 12 37.48 35.22 -4.83
C SER A 12 37.58 33.80 -4.23
N VAL A 13 38.80 33.37 -3.95
CA VAL A 13 39.08 32.18 -3.12
C VAL A 13 38.84 32.59 -1.66
N ASP A 14 38.00 31.84 -0.98
CA ASP A 14 37.64 32.03 0.42
C ASP A 14 38.88 31.81 1.32
N PRO A 15 39.33 32.78 2.12
CA PRO A 15 40.57 32.68 2.92
C PRO A 15 40.54 31.61 4.01
N SER A 16 39.35 31.11 4.39
CA SER A 16 39.22 30.09 5.43
C SER A 16 39.74 28.69 5.04
N HIS A 17 39.97 28.44 3.75
CA HIS A 17 40.44 27.14 3.26
C HIS A 17 41.97 26.98 3.23
N SER A 18 42.72 28.09 3.08
CA SER A 18 44.18 28.05 3.07
C SER A 18 44.76 27.88 4.47
N ASP A 19 44.12 28.46 5.48
CA ASP A 19 44.55 28.37 6.88
C ASP A 19 44.35 26.97 7.47
N ALA A 20 43.34 26.24 7.00
CA ALA A 20 43.11 24.87 7.40
C ALA A 20 44.16 23.88 6.84
N ILE A 21 44.65 24.12 5.64
CA ILE A 21 45.70 23.28 5.00
C ILE A 21 47.06 23.54 5.64
N GLU A 22 47.36 24.78 6.01
CA GLU A 22 48.61 25.17 6.65
C GLU A 22 48.70 24.65 8.10
N SER A 23 47.59 24.67 8.86
CA SER A 23 47.52 24.09 10.21
C SER A 23 47.69 22.54 10.21
N ILE A 24 47.23 21.85 9.17
CA ILE A 24 47.41 20.41 9.00
C ILE A 24 48.86 20.05 8.66
N ALA A 25 49.57 20.92 7.91
CA ALA A 25 50.97 20.72 7.57
C ALA A 25 51.92 20.91 8.78
N ILE A 26 51.61 21.84 9.68
CA ILE A 26 52.38 22.09 10.91
C ILE A 26 52.20 20.94 11.93
N GLN A 27 51.02 20.31 11.98
CA GLN A 27 50.72 19.22 12.91
C GLN A 27 51.38 17.89 12.52
N LYS A 28 51.88 17.77 11.29
CA LYS A 28 52.53 16.55 10.76
C LYS A 28 53.98 16.36 11.30
N SER A 29 54.56 17.38 11.92
CA SER A 29 55.95 17.37 12.38
C SER A 29 56.12 16.92 13.86
N SER A 30 55.04 16.69 14.62
CA SER A 30 55.14 16.50 16.08
C SER A 30 54.30 15.34 16.68
N CYS A 31 53.82 14.37 15.90
CA CYS A 31 52.87 13.36 16.46
C CYS A 31 53.25 11.90 16.20
N GLY A 32 53.02 11.05 17.22
CA GLY A 32 53.27 9.60 17.20
C GLY A 32 52.39 8.83 16.23
N HIS A 33 52.78 7.58 15.96
CA HIS A 33 52.35 6.73 14.84
C HIS A 33 50.83 6.50 14.67
N GLU A 34 49.98 6.60 15.70
CA GLU A 34 48.55 6.40 15.62
C GLU A 34 47.75 7.63 15.18
N VAL A 35 48.21 8.82 15.58
CA VAL A 35 47.60 10.09 15.18
C VAL A 35 47.83 10.36 13.68
N CYS A 36 48.97 9.92 13.14
CA CYS A 36 49.29 10.01 11.72
C CYS A 36 48.32 9.20 10.85
N LYS A 37 47.83 8.04 11.31
CA LYS A 37 46.83 7.25 10.58
C LYS A 37 45.46 7.92 10.56
N GLY A 38 45.05 8.58 11.62
CA GLY A 38 43.82 9.36 11.71
C GLY A 38 43.80 10.57 10.76
N VAL A 39 44.91 11.33 10.74
CA VAL A 39 45.08 12.50 9.86
C VAL A 39 45.17 12.11 8.38
N GLN A 40 45.81 10.97 8.07
CA GLN A 40 45.90 10.46 6.71
C GLN A 40 44.53 9.94 6.18
N LYS A 41 43.71 9.35 7.06
CA LYS A 41 42.32 8.95 6.74
C LYS A 41 41.42 10.17 6.57
N ALA A 42 41.56 11.22 7.39
CA ALA A 42 40.80 12.46 7.24
C ALA A 42 41.17 13.21 5.95
N SER A 43 42.46 13.27 5.62
CA SER A 43 42.94 13.89 4.38
C SER A 43 42.50 13.17 3.13
N SER A 44 42.43 11.82 3.15
CA SER A 44 41.94 11.04 2.02
C SER A 44 40.43 11.20 1.87
N THR A 45 39.68 11.32 2.97
CA THR A 45 38.22 11.55 2.95
C THR A 45 37.86 12.96 2.45
N LEU A 46 38.66 13.99 2.82
CA LEU A 46 38.49 15.35 2.28
C LEU A 46 38.80 15.41 0.78
N LYS A 47 39.89 14.76 0.33
CA LYS A 47 40.23 14.71 -1.10
C LYS A 47 39.19 13.96 -1.91
N ALA A 48 38.57 12.89 -1.35
CA ALA A 48 37.47 12.16 -1.97
C ALA A 48 36.20 13.03 -2.05
N TYR A 49 35.92 13.82 -1.00
CA TYR A 49 34.79 14.74 -0.99
C TYR A 49 34.95 15.90 -1.99
N ASP A 50 36.15 16.47 -2.08
CA ASP A 50 36.44 17.54 -3.04
C ASP A 50 36.42 17.04 -4.48
N ALA A 51 36.91 15.82 -4.73
CA ALA A 51 36.82 15.18 -6.04
C ALA A 51 35.36 14.86 -6.43
N GLU A 52 34.54 14.41 -5.45
CA GLU A 52 33.13 14.15 -5.68
C GLU A 52 32.30 15.42 -5.91
N LYS A 53 32.68 16.53 -5.24
CA LYS A 53 32.10 17.86 -5.44
C LYS A 53 32.50 18.48 -6.79
N GLN A 54 33.74 18.28 -7.19
CA GLN A 54 34.26 18.79 -8.47
C GLN A 54 33.68 17.97 -9.66
N ASP A 55 33.45 16.67 -9.49
CA ASP A 55 32.71 15.85 -10.44
C ASP A 55 31.22 16.26 -10.53
N GLN A 56 30.59 16.63 -9.41
CA GLN A 56 29.23 17.15 -9.39
C GLN A 56 29.10 18.53 -10.06
N ASP A 57 30.07 19.41 -9.91
CA ASP A 57 30.07 20.73 -10.53
C ASP A 57 30.37 20.63 -12.04
N ASN A 58 31.24 19.71 -12.46
CA ASN A 58 31.50 19.41 -13.87
C ASN A 58 30.34 18.69 -14.57
N LEU A 59 29.55 17.91 -13.82
CA LEU A 59 28.32 17.24 -14.35
C LEU A 59 27.21 18.24 -14.69
N ASN A 60 27.20 19.42 -14.05
CA ASN A 60 26.15 20.42 -14.28
C ASN A 60 26.43 21.35 -15.48
N THR A 61 27.61 21.28 -16.09
CA THR A 61 28.00 22.17 -17.19
C THR A 61 27.85 21.57 -18.58
N ASP A 62 27.65 20.23 -18.69
CA ASP A 62 27.55 19.57 -19.99
C ASP A 62 26.13 19.05 -20.23
N PRO A 63 25.34 19.63 -21.17
CA PRO A 63 23.93 19.28 -21.37
C PRO A 63 23.73 17.81 -21.82
N GLU A 64 24.69 17.18 -22.49
CA GLU A 64 24.65 15.78 -22.86
C GLU A 64 24.84 14.83 -21.66
N VAL A 65 25.73 15.18 -20.74
CA VAL A 65 25.97 14.39 -19.51
C VAL A 65 24.77 14.48 -18.58
N SER A 66 24.17 15.65 -18.45
CA SER A 66 22.94 15.87 -17.68
C SER A 66 21.77 15.03 -18.24
N HIS A 67 21.62 14.98 -19.55
CA HIS A 67 20.57 14.19 -20.22
C HIS A 67 20.77 12.69 -20.01
N ARG A 68 21.99 12.17 -20.10
CA ARG A 68 22.31 10.74 -19.85
C ARG A 68 22.14 10.36 -18.37
N THR A 69 22.49 11.27 -17.46
CA THR A 69 22.29 11.05 -16.01
C THR A 69 20.82 11.05 -15.65
N ASN A 70 20.02 11.98 -16.18
CA ASN A 70 18.58 12.00 -16.00
C ASN A 70 17.90 10.73 -16.58
N GLN A 71 18.33 10.24 -17.75
CA GLN A 71 17.85 8.99 -18.32
C GLN A 71 18.19 7.78 -17.43
N ARG A 72 19.40 7.71 -16.88
CA ARG A 72 19.80 6.63 -15.95
C ARG A 72 19.00 6.68 -14.64
N ILE A 73 18.74 7.87 -14.10
CA ILE A 73 17.91 8.06 -12.91
C ILE A 73 16.47 7.66 -13.20
N LEU A 74 15.95 8.05 -14.38
CA LEU A 74 14.60 7.67 -14.83
C LEU A 74 14.48 6.17 -15.03
N ALA A 75 15.46 5.55 -15.67
CA ALA A 75 15.51 4.10 -15.86
C ALA A 75 15.62 3.33 -14.52
N LYS A 76 16.42 3.81 -13.58
CA LYS A 76 16.48 3.24 -12.21
C LYS A 76 15.16 3.39 -11.46
N LYS A 77 14.51 4.56 -11.55
CA LYS A 77 13.18 4.79 -10.97
C LYS A 77 12.13 3.90 -11.63
N LEU A 78 12.12 3.79 -12.95
CA LEU A 78 11.20 2.93 -13.69
C LEU A 78 11.41 1.45 -13.36
N LYS A 79 12.68 0.99 -13.32
CA LYS A 79 13.01 -0.37 -12.90
C LYS A 79 12.57 -0.66 -11.46
N TRP A 80 12.74 0.29 -10.56
CA TRP A 80 12.27 0.19 -9.19
C TRP A 80 10.73 0.09 -9.13
N ILE A 81 10.00 0.97 -9.85
CA ILE A 81 8.53 0.91 -9.93
C ILE A 81 8.07 -0.44 -10.47
N ILE A 82 8.66 -0.92 -11.56
CA ILE A 82 8.28 -2.21 -12.17
C ILE A 82 8.59 -3.38 -11.22
N THR A 83 9.71 -3.34 -10.49
CA THR A 83 10.12 -4.44 -9.61
C THR A 83 9.37 -4.44 -8.29
N ASP A 84 9.11 -3.27 -7.71
CA ASP A 84 8.49 -3.10 -6.41
C ASP A 84 6.97 -3.11 -6.49
N GLN A 85 6.42 -2.54 -7.58
CA GLN A 85 4.99 -2.46 -7.85
C GLN A 85 4.53 -3.39 -8.99
N TRP A 86 5.24 -4.50 -9.18
CA TRP A 86 4.98 -5.47 -10.26
C TRP A 86 3.51 -5.89 -10.35
N PHE A 87 2.82 -5.98 -9.20
CA PHE A 87 1.43 -6.37 -9.12
C PHE A 87 0.50 -5.33 -9.79
N LEU A 88 0.74 -4.03 -9.58
CA LEU A 88 -0.04 -2.97 -10.24
C LEU A 88 0.22 -2.92 -11.75
N VAL A 89 1.48 -3.09 -12.15
CA VAL A 89 1.84 -3.17 -13.59
C VAL A 89 1.16 -4.38 -14.24
N ALA A 90 1.26 -5.56 -13.59
CA ALA A 90 0.60 -6.78 -14.05
C ALA A 90 -0.92 -6.63 -14.11
N MET A 91 -1.54 -5.97 -13.12
CA MET A 91 -2.97 -5.68 -13.09
C MET A 91 -3.37 -4.80 -14.28
N GLY A 92 -2.63 -3.72 -14.54
CA GLY A 92 -2.88 -2.85 -15.70
C GLY A 92 -2.76 -3.59 -17.03
N LEU A 93 -1.72 -4.41 -17.19
CA LEU A 93 -1.54 -5.23 -18.39
C LEU A 93 -2.66 -6.24 -18.58
N ILE A 94 -3.11 -6.90 -17.51
CA ILE A 94 -4.21 -7.87 -17.56
C ILE A 94 -5.52 -7.18 -17.93
N ILE A 95 -5.78 -5.98 -17.45
CA ILE A 95 -6.96 -5.19 -17.83
C ILE A 95 -6.90 -4.84 -19.33
N LEU A 96 -5.72 -4.42 -19.83
CA LEU A 96 -5.53 -4.15 -21.25
C LEU A 96 -5.76 -5.41 -22.11
N VAL A 97 -5.23 -6.55 -21.70
CA VAL A 97 -5.45 -7.83 -22.42
C VAL A 97 -6.94 -8.19 -22.42
N ALA A 98 -7.61 -8.08 -21.27
CA ALA A 98 -9.03 -8.35 -21.14
C ALA A 98 -9.90 -7.41 -22.00
N SER A 99 -9.44 -6.18 -22.27
CA SER A 99 -10.18 -5.24 -23.13
C SER A 99 -10.08 -5.61 -24.63
N GLN A 100 -9.03 -6.33 -25.04
CA GLN A 100 -8.80 -6.68 -26.42
C GLN A 100 -9.27 -8.09 -26.78
N VAL A 101 -9.11 -9.03 -25.84
CA VAL A 101 -9.42 -10.45 -26.07
C VAL A 101 -10.32 -10.96 -24.96
N GLN A 102 -11.59 -11.23 -25.27
CA GLN A 102 -12.55 -11.77 -24.33
C GLN A 102 -12.82 -13.24 -24.63
N VAL A 103 -13.11 -14.01 -23.56
CA VAL A 103 -13.49 -15.43 -23.67
C VAL A 103 -14.88 -15.58 -24.28
N PRO A 104 -15.10 -16.57 -25.19
CA PRO A 104 -16.40 -16.83 -25.80
C PRO A 104 -17.52 -17.10 -24.78
N ASP A 105 -18.77 -16.73 -25.12
CA ASP A 105 -19.93 -16.85 -24.23
C ASP A 105 -20.18 -18.26 -23.71
N ALA A 106 -20.00 -19.26 -24.55
CA ALA A 106 -20.21 -20.67 -24.20
C ALA A 106 -19.35 -21.14 -23.01
N GLN A 107 -18.18 -20.53 -22.81
CA GLN A 107 -17.21 -20.90 -21.76
C GLN A 107 -17.27 -19.96 -20.54
N GLN A 108 -17.97 -18.83 -20.64
CA GLN A 108 -18.03 -17.82 -19.59
C GLN A 108 -18.57 -18.36 -18.25
N HIS A 109 -19.61 -19.19 -18.27
CA HIS A 109 -20.20 -19.77 -17.07
C HIS A 109 -19.23 -20.71 -16.35
N ILE A 110 -18.59 -21.61 -17.08
CA ILE A 110 -17.60 -22.56 -16.52
C ILE A 110 -16.40 -21.78 -15.98
N LYS A 111 -15.85 -20.85 -16.78
CA LYS A 111 -14.76 -19.96 -16.36
C LYS A 111 -15.09 -19.22 -15.07
N ARG A 112 -16.27 -18.57 -15.02
CA ARG A 112 -16.71 -17.82 -13.84
C ARG A 112 -16.74 -18.70 -12.59
N THR A 113 -17.34 -19.86 -12.67
CA THR A 113 -17.46 -20.76 -11.52
C THR A 113 -16.11 -21.34 -11.10
N VAL A 114 -15.39 -21.97 -12.03
CA VAL A 114 -14.11 -22.65 -11.72
C VAL A 114 -13.04 -21.65 -11.28
N VAL A 115 -12.83 -20.57 -12.05
CA VAL A 115 -11.78 -19.58 -11.74
C VAL A 115 -12.09 -18.87 -10.43
N THR A 116 -13.36 -18.49 -10.16
CA THR A 116 -13.71 -17.84 -8.90
C THR A 116 -13.42 -18.73 -7.71
N TYR A 117 -14.02 -19.93 -7.66
CA TYR A 117 -13.86 -20.80 -6.49
C TYR A 117 -12.43 -21.27 -6.29
N LEU A 118 -11.73 -21.66 -7.37
CA LEU A 118 -10.33 -22.10 -7.28
C LEU A 118 -9.42 -20.98 -6.83
N SER A 119 -9.49 -19.81 -7.46
CA SER A 119 -8.62 -18.67 -7.10
C SER A 119 -8.89 -18.18 -5.68
N VAL A 120 -10.17 -18.09 -5.28
CA VAL A 120 -10.54 -17.71 -3.91
C VAL A 120 -10.00 -18.72 -2.90
N SER A 121 -10.20 -20.03 -3.14
CA SER A 121 -9.71 -21.09 -2.25
C SER A 121 -8.19 -21.05 -2.11
N VAL A 122 -7.46 -20.85 -3.21
CA VAL A 122 -5.99 -20.69 -3.20
C VAL A 122 -5.56 -19.47 -2.37
N ILE A 123 -6.22 -18.32 -2.56
CA ILE A 123 -5.92 -17.09 -1.81
C ILE A 123 -6.10 -17.33 -0.31
N PHE A 124 -7.25 -17.90 0.09
CA PHE A 124 -7.56 -18.09 1.51
C PHE A 124 -6.75 -19.22 2.15
N PHE A 125 -6.44 -20.27 1.43
CA PHE A 125 -5.51 -21.31 1.87
C PHE A 125 -4.11 -20.73 2.16
N ILE A 126 -3.55 -19.94 1.24
CA ILE A 126 -2.26 -19.30 1.42
C ILE A 126 -2.30 -18.31 2.59
N ASN A 127 -3.37 -17.52 2.72
CA ASN A 127 -3.57 -16.65 3.88
C ASN A 127 -3.56 -17.45 5.18
N GLY A 128 -4.25 -18.60 5.21
CA GLY A 128 -4.21 -19.52 6.34
C GLY A 128 -2.80 -20.01 6.67
N CYS A 129 -2.04 -20.45 5.67
CA CYS A 129 -0.68 -20.95 5.83
C CYS A 129 0.34 -19.88 6.28
N THR A 130 0.10 -18.63 5.94
CA THR A 130 0.99 -17.50 6.27
C THR A 130 0.67 -16.83 7.60
N LEU A 131 -0.48 -17.13 8.19
CA LEU A 131 -0.94 -16.60 9.47
C LEU A 131 -0.16 -17.26 10.62
N SER A 132 0.90 -16.62 11.08
CA SER A 132 1.71 -17.14 12.20
C SER A 132 1.03 -16.89 13.54
N THR A 133 0.52 -17.94 14.16
CA THR A 133 -0.09 -17.90 15.49
C THR A 133 0.85 -17.36 16.56
N ARG A 134 2.16 -17.63 16.45
CA ARG A 134 3.18 -17.13 17.39
C ARG A 134 3.31 -15.62 17.34
N VAL A 135 3.33 -15.03 16.13
CA VAL A 135 3.40 -13.57 15.96
C VAL A 135 2.17 -12.88 16.56
N LEU A 136 0.99 -13.49 16.47
CA LEU A 136 -0.22 -13.02 17.13
C LEU A 136 -0.08 -13.03 18.67
N VAL A 137 0.41 -14.12 19.23
CA VAL A 137 0.54 -14.30 20.69
C VAL A 137 1.62 -13.37 21.25
N ASP A 138 2.78 -13.24 20.61
CA ASP A 138 3.89 -12.40 21.08
C ASP A 138 3.52 -10.90 21.10
N ASN A 139 2.67 -10.46 20.18
CA ASN A 139 2.19 -9.07 20.12
C ASN A 139 0.89 -8.80 20.91
N TYR A 140 0.30 -9.82 21.56
CA TYR A 140 -0.94 -9.68 22.33
C TYR A 140 -0.87 -8.58 23.40
N LYS A 141 0.30 -8.28 23.95
CA LYS A 141 0.50 -7.20 24.92
C LYS A 141 0.08 -5.81 24.42
N LYS A 142 0.08 -5.57 23.12
CA LYS A 142 -0.34 -4.30 22.49
C LYS A 142 -1.82 -4.29 22.07
N TRP A 143 -2.69 -5.00 22.80
CA TRP A 143 -4.10 -5.18 22.44
C TRP A 143 -4.87 -3.86 22.18
N LYS A 144 -4.53 -2.77 22.90
CA LYS A 144 -5.13 -1.45 22.69
C LYS A 144 -4.90 -0.92 21.27
N ILE A 145 -3.68 -1.10 20.74
CA ILE A 145 -3.36 -0.69 19.37
C ILE A 145 -4.08 -1.58 18.37
N HIS A 146 -4.15 -2.89 18.64
CA HIS A 146 -4.88 -3.82 17.79
C HIS A 146 -6.37 -3.47 17.73
N ALA A 147 -6.99 -3.25 18.88
CA ALA A 147 -8.39 -2.83 18.94
C ALA A 147 -8.62 -1.51 18.20
N PHE A 148 -7.78 -0.50 18.43
CA PHE A 148 -7.86 0.80 17.78
C PHE A 148 -7.81 0.67 16.25
N VAL A 149 -6.81 -0.04 15.70
CA VAL A 149 -6.65 -0.18 14.25
C VAL A 149 -7.81 -0.97 13.63
N GLN A 150 -8.25 -2.07 14.27
CA GLN A 150 -9.35 -2.87 13.72
C GLN A 150 -10.70 -2.14 13.82
N LEU A 151 -10.97 -1.45 14.93
CA LEU A 151 -12.17 -0.62 15.06
C LEU A 151 -12.19 0.49 14.01
N GLN A 152 -11.06 1.16 13.80
CA GLN A 152 -10.98 2.18 12.76
C GLN A 152 -11.16 1.58 11.36
N CYS A 153 -10.48 0.47 11.05
CA CYS A 153 -10.55 -0.18 9.75
C CYS A 153 -11.95 -0.69 9.39
N PHE A 154 -12.67 -1.29 10.35
CA PHE A 154 -13.96 -1.91 10.05
C PHE A 154 -15.15 -1.02 10.39
N LEU A 155 -15.13 -0.30 11.52
CA LEU A 155 -16.28 0.51 11.97
C LEU A 155 -16.20 1.96 11.44
N ILE A 156 -15.14 2.69 11.74
CA ILE A 156 -15.07 4.12 11.41
C ILE A 156 -15.01 4.34 9.90
N THR A 157 -14.17 3.56 9.19
CA THR A 157 -14.04 3.72 7.75
C THR A 157 -15.32 3.29 7.01
N SER A 158 -15.97 2.21 7.44
CA SER A 158 -17.22 1.75 6.82
C SER A 158 -18.38 2.71 7.11
N ALA A 159 -18.46 3.24 8.34
CA ALA A 159 -19.49 4.23 8.71
C ALA A 159 -19.30 5.54 7.91
N ALA A 160 -18.07 6.04 7.78
CA ALA A 160 -17.78 7.20 6.95
C ALA A 160 -18.16 6.99 5.48
N THR A 161 -17.85 5.79 4.96
CA THR A 161 -18.25 5.42 3.59
C THR A 161 -19.76 5.32 3.45
N PHE A 162 -20.45 4.73 4.42
CA PHE A 162 -21.91 4.66 4.42
C PHE A 162 -22.54 6.06 4.45
N GLY A 163 -21.97 7.00 5.23
CA GLY A 163 -22.40 8.40 5.22
C GLY A 163 -22.29 9.04 3.83
N ILE A 164 -21.15 8.87 3.14
CA ILE A 164 -20.96 9.38 1.79
C ILE A 164 -21.90 8.69 0.78
N VAL A 165 -22.03 7.37 0.87
CA VAL A 165 -22.97 6.61 0.02
C VAL A 165 -24.41 7.09 0.25
N SER A 166 -24.81 7.38 1.47
CA SER A 166 -26.14 7.88 1.81
C SER A 166 -26.37 9.30 1.23
N LEU A 167 -25.34 10.15 1.25
CA LEU A 167 -25.41 11.47 0.58
C LEU A 167 -25.56 11.32 -0.93
N CYS A 168 -24.77 10.44 -1.56
CA CYS A 168 -24.89 10.15 -3.00
C CYS A 168 -26.25 9.55 -3.36
N ALA A 169 -26.81 8.73 -2.47
CA ALA A 169 -28.10 8.06 -2.65
C ALA A 169 -29.32 8.98 -2.50
N THR A 170 -29.14 10.22 -2.04
CA THR A 170 -30.23 11.21 -1.95
C THR A 170 -30.86 11.45 -3.32
N ASN A 171 -30.06 11.42 -4.39
CA ASN A 171 -30.56 11.49 -5.76
C ASN A 171 -30.41 10.14 -6.46
N LYS A 172 -31.54 9.46 -6.75
CA LYS A 172 -31.57 8.13 -7.39
C LYS A 172 -30.94 8.07 -8.78
N HIS A 173 -30.85 9.20 -9.48
CA HIS A 173 -30.28 9.29 -10.83
C HIS A 173 -28.80 9.69 -10.84
N PHE A 174 -28.21 9.96 -9.68
CA PHE A 174 -26.84 10.44 -9.57
C PHE A 174 -25.83 9.35 -9.87
N MET A 175 -25.98 8.18 -9.24
CA MET A 175 -25.03 7.07 -9.35
C MET A 175 -25.74 5.73 -9.49
N ASP A 176 -25.11 4.81 -10.23
CA ASP A 176 -25.56 3.42 -10.36
C ASP A 176 -25.56 2.71 -8.98
N PRO A 177 -26.63 2.00 -8.61
CA PRO A 177 -26.75 1.32 -7.31
C PRO A 177 -25.62 0.33 -7.04
N TRP A 178 -25.11 -0.34 -8.06
CA TRP A 178 -24.02 -1.31 -7.91
C TRP A 178 -22.69 -0.65 -7.56
N LEU A 179 -22.44 0.57 -8.01
CA LEU A 179 -21.28 1.38 -7.61
C LEU A 179 -21.40 1.81 -6.15
N LEU A 180 -22.60 2.18 -5.68
CA LEU A 180 -22.85 2.53 -4.28
C LEU A 180 -22.58 1.33 -3.36
N ILE A 181 -23.07 0.14 -3.74
CA ILE A 181 -22.78 -1.12 -3.02
C ILE A 181 -21.28 -1.42 -3.03
N GLY A 182 -20.61 -1.16 -4.14
CA GLY A 182 -19.16 -1.30 -4.27
C GLY A 182 -18.37 -0.44 -3.30
N PHE A 183 -18.81 0.78 -3.04
CA PHE A 183 -18.23 1.63 -2.00
C PHE A 183 -18.42 1.06 -0.59
N LEU A 184 -19.58 0.48 -0.28
CA LEU A 184 -19.82 -0.19 1.01
C LEU A 184 -18.87 -1.38 1.21
N PHE A 185 -18.63 -2.16 0.15
CA PHE A 185 -17.60 -3.21 0.17
C PHE A 185 -16.22 -2.65 0.45
N LEU A 186 -15.84 -1.59 -0.26
CA LEU A 186 -14.56 -0.93 -0.07
C LEU A 186 -14.38 -0.44 1.37
N GLY A 187 -15.38 0.26 1.91
CA GLY A 187 -15.34 0.79 3.28
C GLY A 187 -15.23 -0.30 4.35
N SER A 188 -15.86 -1.46 4.11
CA SER A 188 -15.88 -2.60 5.03
C SER A 188 -14.71 -3.57 4.85
N ALA A 189 -13.78 -3.30 3.92
CA ALA A 189 -12.62 -4.14 3.67
C ALA A 189 -11.53 -3.96 4.72
N PRO A 190 -10.69 -4.99 4.97
CA PRO A 190 -9.54 -4.91 5.86
C PRO A 190 -8.38 -4.15 5.21
N THR A 191 -7.34 -3.92 6.00
CA THR A 191 -6.09 -3.32 5.52
C THR A 191 -5.33 -4.24 4.56
N THR A 192 -4.60 -3.66 3.61
CA THR A 192 -3.71 -4.43 2.71
C THR A 192 -2.41 -4.84 3.42
N MET A 193 -1.85 -6.00 3.06
CA MET A 193 -0.62 -6.50 3.69
C MET A 193 0.64 -6.02 2.94
N SER A 194 0.77 -6.35 1.66
CA SER A 194 2.05 -6.24 0.94
C SER A 194 2.54 -4.80 0.77
N SER A 195 1.70 -3.89 0.30
CA SER A 195 2.07 -2.49 0.08
C SER A 195 2.35 -1.76 1.40
N ASN A 196 1.52 -1.97 2.42
CA ASN A 196 1.68 -1.30 3.70
C ASN A 196 2.97 -1.67 4.42
N VAL A 197 3.35 -2.96 4.42
CA VAL A 197 4.60 -3.43 5.03
C VAL A 197 5.82 -2.79 4.38
N VAL A 198 5.82 -2.69 3.04
CA VAL A 198 6.91 -2.05 2.30
C VAL A 198 6.97 -0.55 2.59
N MET A 199 5.84 0.15 2.53
CA MET A 199 5.75 1.60 2.76
C MET A 199 6.10 1.96 4.21
N THR A 200 5.60 1.21 5.20
CA THR A 200 5.96 1.41 6.63
C THR A 200 7.45 1.26 6.84
N ARG A 201 8.08 0.23 6.25
CA ARG A 201 9.53 0.03 6.32
C ARG A 201 10.31 1.20 5.70
N GLN A 202 9.89 1.65 4.53
CA GLN A 202 10.52 2.78 3.84
C GLN A 202 10.35 4.10 4.60
N ALA A 203 9.26 4.25 5.35
CA ALA A 203 8.97 5.42 6.19
C ALA A 203 9.61 5.33 7.61
N HIS A 204 10.40 4.29 7.90
CA HIS A 204 10.98 4.01 9.22
C HIS A 204 9.95 3.78 10.33
N GLY A 205 8.74 3.33 9.98
CA GLY A 205 7.68 2.97 10.92
C GLY A 205 7.82 1.55 11.46
N ASN A 206 6.96 1.19 12.44
CA ASN A 206 6.94 -0.14 13.04
C ASN A 206 6.36 -1.19 12.08
N THR A 207 7.25 -1.83 11.32
CA THR A 207 6.90 -2.85 10.32
C THR A 207 6.26 -4.09 10.95
N ALA A 208 6.70 -4.49 12.14
CA ALA A 208 6.15 -5.66 12.85
C ALA A 208 4.68 -5.42 13.21
N LEU A 209 4.36 -4.24 13.72
CA LEU A 209 2.97 -3.84 14.00
C LEU A 209 2.11 -3.87 12.74
N THR A 210 2.60 -3.32 11.62
CA THR A 210 1.88 -3.33 10.33
C THR A 210 1.56 -4.76 9.87
N VAL A 211 2.52 -5.70 9.98
CA VAL A 211 2.30 -7.10 9.62
C VAL A 211 1.20 -7.71 10.48
N VAL A 212 1.27 -7.53 11.80
CA VAL A 212 0.29 -8.09 12.75
C VAL A 212 -1.10 -7.53 12.49
N GLN A 213 -1.23 -6.22 12.30
CA GLN A 213 -2.52 -5.57 11.99
C GLN A 213 -3.14 -6.10 10.70
N SER A 214 -2.33 -6.25 9.66
CA SER A 214 -2.80 -6.79 8.38
C SER A 214 -3.26 -8.24 8.52
N VAL A 215 -2.54 -9.05 9.29
CA VAL A 215 -2.90 -10.44 9.56
C VAL A 215 -4.23 -10.54 10.30
N ILE A 216 -4.39 -9.77 11.39
CA ILE A 216 -5.64 -9.73 12.17
C ILE A 216 -6.80 -9.27 11.30
N GLY A 217 -6.63 -8.17 10.55
CA GLY A 217 -7.68 -7.64 9.68
C GLY A 217 -8.12 -8.63 8.60
N ASN A 218 -7.17 -9.28 7.93
CA ASN A 218 -7.48 -10.29 6.91
C ASN A 218 -8.17 -11.52 7.49
N PHE A 219 -7.83 -11.93 8.73
CA PHE A 219 -8.51 -13.01 9.44
C PHE A 219 -9.95 -12.63 9.83
N LEU A 220 -10.17 -11.42 10.32
CA LEU A 220 -11.50 -10.93 10.73
C LEU A 220 -12.41 -10.62 9.54
N CYS A 221 -11.85 -10.29 8.38
CA CYS A 221 -12.58 -9.84 7.19
C CYS A 221 -13.73 -10.76 6.77
N PRO A 222 -13.54 -12.09 6.60
CA PRO A 222 -14.61 -12.98 6.16
C PRO A 222 -15.81 -13.01 7.11
N PHE A 223 -15.62 -12.63 8.37
CA PHE A 223 -16.69 -12.56 9.38
C PHE A 223 -17.31 -11.17 9.43
N LEU A 224 -16.48 -10.12 9.60
CA LEU A 224 -16.95 -8.77 9.85
C LEU A 224 -17.52 -8.09 8.60
N THR A 225 -16.88 -8.25 7.45
CA THR A 225 -17.32 -7.56 6.23
C THR A 225 -18.73 -7.94 5.80
N PRO A 226 -19.13 -9.23 5.76
CA PRO A 226 -20.52 -9.59 5.45
C PRO A 226 -21.53 -9.04 6.45
N ILE A 227 -21.19 -9.04 7.75
CA ILE A 227 -22.06 -8.51 8.81
C ILE A 227 -22.27 -7.01 8.62
N LEU A 228 -21.19 -6.25 8.41
CA LEU A 228 -21.25 -4.81 8.20
C LEU A 228 -22.04 -4.45 6.93
N LEU A 229 -21.76 -5.14 5.82
CA LEU A 229 -22.51 -4.95 4.57
C LEU A 229 -24.00 -5.16 4.77
N GLN A 230 -24.37 -6.24 5.45
CA GLN A 230 -25.76 -6.51 5.71
C GLN A 230 -26.39 -5.46 6.62
N MET A 231 -25.68 -5.01 7.64
CA MET A 231 -26.16 -3.93 8.50
C MET A 231 -26.48 -2.67 7.68
N TYR A 232 -25.60 -2.28 6.76
CA TYR A 232 -25.82 -1.11 5.91
C TYR A 232 -26.90 -1.32 4.85
N LEU A 233 -26.97 -2.51 4.25
CA LEU A 233 -27.97 -2.84 3.23
C LEU A 233 -29.37 -3.02 3.81
N SER A 234 -29.48 -3.35 5.11
CA SER A 234 -30.78 -3.42 5.81
C SER A 234 -31.41 -2.05 6.11
N SER A 235 -30.71 -0.96 5.86
CA SER A 235 -31.17 0.42 6.08
C SER A 235 -32.37 0.86 5.22
N ARG A 236 -32.97 -0.07 4.43
CA ARG A 236 -34.06 0.19 3.48
C ARG A 236 -33.77 1.27 2.43
N ALA A 237 -32.51 1.52 2.14
CA ALA A 237 -32.11 2.41 1.07
C ALA A 237 -32.52 1.83 -0.30
N TRP A 238 -32.95 2.70 -1.22
CA TRP A 238 -33.40 2.27 -2.55
C TRP A 238 -32.37 1.45 -3.33
N TYR A 239 -31.07 1.72 -3.16
CA TYR A 239 -30.00 0.96 -3.82
C TYR A 239 -29.85 -0.45 -3.26
N ALA A 240 -30.28 -0.71 -2.04
CA ALA A 240 -30.28 -2.05 -1.46
C ALA A 240 -31.35 -2.96 -2.06
N SER A 241 -32.46 -2.39 -2.56
CA SER A 241 -33.56 -3.14 -3.16
C SER A 241 -33.14 -3.93 -4.40
N VAL A 242 -32.07 -3.53 -5.10
CA VAL A 242 -31.56 -4.28 -6.28
C VAL A 242 -30.98 -5.65 -5.90
N LEU A 243 -30.61 -5.86 -4.62
CA LEU A 243 -30.13 -7.12 -4.09
C LEU A 243 -31.28 -8.02 -3.57
N ILE A 244 -32.46 -7.44 -3.30
CA ILE A 244 -33.55 -8.07 -2.54
C ILE A 244 -34.71 -8.50 -3.47
N SER A 245 -34.43 -8.82 -4.71
CA SER A 245 -35.48 -9.27 -5.62
C SER A 245 -36.04 -10.64 -5.17
N GLY A 246 -37.00 -10.64 -4.22
CA GLY A 246 -37.90 -11.73 -3.93
C GLY A 246 -37.54 -12.72 -2.83
N ASP A 247 -36.30 -12.69 -2.28
CA ASP A 247 -35.89 -13.64 -1.23
C ASP A 247 -36.01 -13.04 0.18
N ASN A 248 -36.36 -13.89 1.15
CA ASN A 248 -36.33 -13.53 2.56
C ASN A 248 -34.89 -13.29 3.00
N TYR A 249 -34.61 -12.18 3.73
CA TYR A 249 -33.27 -11.82 4.23
C TYR A 249 -32.54 -13.01 4.88
N GLY A 250 -33.25 -13.85 5.62
CA GLY A 250 -32.69 -15.03 6.27
C GLY A 250 -32.14 -16.07 5.28
N GLU A 251 -32.77 -16.24 4.12
CA GLU A 251 -32.28 -17.17 3.09
C GLU A 251 -31.04 -16.64 2.37
N ILE A 252 -30.99 -15.32 2.11
CA ILE A 252 -29.81 -14.68 1.54
C ILE A 252 -28.63 -14.87 2.48
N TYR A 253 -28.81 -14.63 3.78
CA TYR A 253 -27.80 -14.85 4.81
C TYR A 253 -27.30 -16.28 4.84
N ARG A 254 -28.22 -17.23 4.93
CA ARG A 254 -27.90 -18.66 4.98
C ARG A 254 -27.10 -19.09 3.75
N ARG A 255 -27.49 -18.60 2.57
CA ARG A 255 -26.81 -18.90 1.30
C ARG A 255 -25.39 -18.29 1.29
N VAL A 256 -25.26 -17.01 1.64
CA VAL A 256 -23.99 -16.29 1.69
C VAL A 256 -23.05 -16.98 2.69
N PHE A 257 -23.49 -17.25 3.92
CA PHE A 257 -22.64 -17.90 4.92
C PHE A 257 -22.26 -19.34 4.54
N LYS A 258 -23.17 -20.11 3.94
CA LYS A 258 -22.85 -21.45 3.42
C LYS A 258 -21.77 -21.37 2.32
N GLN A 259 -21.90 -20.42 1.42
CA GLN A 259 -21.00 -20.23 0.29
C GLN A 259 -19.62 -19.73 0.76
N LEU A 260 -19.58 -18.74 1.69
CA LEU A 260 -18.37 -18.29 2.35
C LEU A 260 -17.71 -19.41 3.16
N GLY A 261 -18.52 -20.23 3.86
CA GLY A 261 -18.04 -21.39 4.61
C GLY A 261 -17.16 -22.29 3.77
N LEU A 262 -17.68 -22.71 2.62
CA LEU A 262 -16.99 -23.63 1.73
C LEU A 262 -15.80 -22.98 0.99
N SER A 263 -15.97 -21.74 0.51
CA SER A 263 -14.98 -21.12 -0.38
C SER A 263 -13.87 -20.37 0.34
N LEU A 264 -14.11 -19.88 1.56
CA LEU A 264 -13.19 -19.07 2.32
C LEU A 264 -12.74 -19.76 3.61
N PHE A 265 -13.71 -20.15 4.48
CA PHE A 265 -13.36 -20.66 5.81
C PHE A 265 -12.69 -22.02 5.76
N VAL A 266 -13.20 -22.96 4.95
CA VAL A 266 -12.60 -24.31 4.84
C VAL A 266 -11.16 -24.23 4.32
N PRO A 267 -10.83 -23.58 3.20
CA PRO A 267 -9.45 -23.45 2.77
C PRO A 267 -8.55 -22.71 3.76
N MET A 268 -9.06 -21.66 4.42
CA MET A 268 -8.31 -20.92 5.41
C MET A 268 -8.00 -21.75 6.65
N LEU A 269 -8.98 -22.52 7.16
CA LEU A 269 -8.80 -23.42 8.30
C LEU A 269 -7.82 -24.56 7.97
N ILE A 270 -7.94 -25.16 6.78
CA ILE A 270 -6.97 -26.17 6.33
C ILE A 270 -5.56 -25.55 6.29
N GLY A 271 -5.41 -24.33 5.75
CA GLY A 271 -4.15 -23.60 5.74
C GLY A 271 -3.59 -23.37 7.15
N GLN A 272 -4.45 -23.01 8.12
CA GLN A 272 -4.07 -22.86 9.53
C GLN A 272 -3.61 -24.18 10.16
N ILE A 273 -4.33 -25.29 9.91
CA ILE A 273 -3.95 -26.61 10.38
C ILE A 273 -2.58 -27.01 9.81
N VAL A 274 -2.36 -26.81 8.52
CA VAL A 274 -1.07 -27.08 7.85
C VAL A 274 0.04 -26.22 8.47
N GLN A 275 -0.22 -24.96 8.74
CA GLN A 275 0.74 -24.06 9.40
C GLN A 275 1.05 -24.49 10.83
N TYR A 276 0.04 -24.94 11.58
CA TYR A 276 0.21 -25.44 12.95
C TYR A 276 1.01 -26.73 13.00
N LEU A 277 0.70 -27.68 12.13
CA LEU A 277 1.37 -29.01 12.08
C LEU A 277 2.79 -28.91 11.50
N PHE A 278 2.99 -28.07 10.46
CA PHE A 278 4.25 -27.97 9.71
C PHE A 278 4.79 -26.53 9.64
N PRO A 279 5.06 -25.85 10.77
CA PRO A 279 5.44 -24.43 10.78
C PRO A 279 6.76 -24.15 10.05
N ARG A 280 7.71 -25.08 10.07
CA ARG A 280 9.00 -24.95 9.36
C ARG A 280 8.82 -25.10 7.85
N ALA A 281 8.00 -26.05 7.40
CA ALA A 281 7.73 -26.28 5.99
C ALA A 281 6.95 -25.11 5.38
N THR A 282 5.90 -24.62 6.05
CA THR A 282 5.11 -23.47 5.58
C THR A 282 5.97 -22.21 5.49
N LYS A 283 6.84 -21.94 6.46
CA LYS A 283 7.78 -20.82 6.41
C LYS A 283 8.71 -20.95 5.20
N LYS A 284 9.31 -22.12 4.97
CA LYS A 284 10.20 -22.38 3.84
C LYS A 284 9.49 -22.20 2.51
N VAL A 285 8.33 -22.82 2.33
CA VAL A 285 7.56 -22.80 1.07
C VAL A 285 7.00 -21.40 0.80
N PHE A 286 6.27 -20.80 1.73
CA PHE A 286 5.55 -19.56 1.45
C PHE A 286 6.42 -18.31 1.59
N ILE A 287 7.42 -18.29 2.47
CA ILE A 287 8.28 -17.11 2.70
C ILE A 287 9.59 -17.23 1.92
N GLU A 288 10.38 -18.30 2.10
CA GLU A 288 11.70 -18.44 1.46
C GLU A 288 11.57 -18.68 -0.05
N TRP A 289 10.70 -19.58 -0.49
CA TRP A 289 10.42 -19.83 -1.92
C TRP A 289 9.48 -18.81 -2.53
N LYS A 290 9.01 -17.81 -1.75
CA LYS A 290 8.13 -16.73 -2.19
C LYS A 290 6.81 -17.22 -2.82
N MET A 291 6.32 -18.38 -2.44
CA MET A 291 5.05 -18.94 -2.94
C MET A 291 3.83 -18.11 -2.55
N VAL A 292 3.96 -17.14 -1.64
CA VAL A 292 2.95 -16.09 -1.40
C VAL A 292 2.59 -15.35 -2.69
N LYS A 293 3.50 -15.24 -3.67
CA LYS A 293 3.20 -14.68 -4.99
C LYS A 293 2.10 -15.43 -5.74
N LEU A 294 1.90 -16.72 -5.44
CA LEU A 294 0.80 -17.51 -6.02
C LEU A 294 -0.58 -16.94 -5.63
N SER A 295 -0.73 -16.42 -4.41
CA SER A 295 -1.94 -15.68 -4.00
C SER A 295 -2.14 -14.41 -4.85
N SER A 296 -1.05 -13.70 -5.17
CA SER A 296 -1.11 -12.53 -6.06
C SER A 296 -1.47 -12.93 -7.49
N ILE A 297 -0.96 -14.04 -8.00
CA ILE A 297 -1.32 -14.58 -9.32
C ILE A 297 -2.79 -14.99 -9.33
N ALA A 298 -3.26 -15.70 -8.32
CA ALA A 298 -4.68 -16.07 -8.19
C ALA A 298 -5.59 -14.83 -8.15
N LEU A 299 -5.16 -13.75 -7.45
CA LEU A 299 -5.87 -12.48 -7.47
C LEU A 299 -5.87 -11.83 -8.86
N LEU A 300 -4.73 -11.83 -9.57
CA LEU A 300 -4.66 -11.31 -10.94
C LEU A 300 -5.58 -12.10 -11.87
N THR A 301 -5.70 -13.41 -11.69
CA THR A 301 -6.63 -14.26 -12.45
C THR A 301 -8.09 -13.88 -12.17
N LEU A 302 -8.43 -13.57 -10.91
CA LEU A 302 -9.77 -13.05 -10.57
C LEU A 302 -10.03 -11.67 -11.18
N VAL A 303 -9.05 -10.78 -11.14
CA VAL A 303 -9.14 -9.46 -11.78
C VAL A 303 -9.33 -9.61 -13.29
N TRP A 304 -8.54 -10.47 -13.94
CA TRP A 304 -8.72 -10.78 -15.36
C TRP A 304 -10.12 -11.27 -15.66
N GLN A 305 -10.60 -12.27 -14.92
CA GLN A 305 -11.95 -12.81 -15.11
C GLN A 305 -13.04 -11.73 -14.96
N THR A 306 -12.89 -10.84 -13.97
CA THR A 306 -13.83 -9.76 -13.71
C THR A 306 -13.87 -8.76 -14.87
N PHE A 307 -12.70 -8.33 -15.34
CA PHE A 307 -12.60 -7.37 -16.44
C PHE A 307 -13.00 -7.98 -17.79
N ASP A 308 -12.60 -9.22 -18.08
CA ASP A 308 -13.06 -9.94 -19.27
C ASP A 308 -14.58 -9.99 -19.34
N GLN A 309 -15.20 -10.27 -18.19
CA GLN A 309 -16.65 -10.27 -18.07
C GLN A 309 -17.26 -8.88 -18.17
N ALA A 310 -16.60 -7.85 -17.62
CA ALA A 310 -17.05 -6.48 -17.65
C ALA A 310 -17.00 -5.89 -19.08
N PHE A 311 -15.93 -6.13 -19.81
CA PHE A 311 -15.82 -5.68 -21.21
C PHE A 311 -16.81 -6.42 -22.11
N ARG A 312 -16.91 -7.73 -21.94
CA ARG A 312 -17.88 -8.54 -22.71
C ARG A 312 -19.32 -8.15 -22.48
N SER A 313 -19.68 -7.82 -21.25
CA SER A 313 -21.06 -7.43 -20.87
C SER A 313 -21.39 -5.97 -21.14
N GLY A 314 -20.43 -5.14 -21.60
CA GLY A 314 -20.61 -3.70 -21.78
C GLY A 314 -20.73 -2.91 -20.47
N ALA A 315 -20.14 -3.42 -19.37
CA ALA A 315 -20.24 -2.76 -18.06
C ALA A 315 -19.70 -1.34 -18.06
N PHE A 316 -18.58 -1.12 -18.74
CA PHE A 316 -17.95 0.20 -18.82
C PHE A 316 -18.75 1.18 -19.68
N ASP A 317 -19.37 0.70 -20.76
CA ASP A 317 -20.23 1.51 -21.63
C ASP A 317 -21.52 1.93 -20.91
N SER A 318 -21.96 1.14 -19.95
CA SER A 318 -23.17 1.40 -19.16
C SER A 318 -22.92 2.33 -17.96
N VAL A 319 -21.66 2.60 -17.57
CA VAL A 319 -21.31 3.54 -16.50
C VAL A 319 -20.97 4.89 -17.10
N LYS A 320 -21.69 5.94 -16.70
CA LYS A 320 -21.44 7.31 -17.16
C LYS A 320 -19.99 7.73 -16.81
N PRO A 321 -19.24 8.35 -17.73
CA PRO A 321 -17.89 8.84 -17.44
C PRO A 321 -17.81 9.77 -16.23
N SER A 322 -18.85 10.57 -15.98
CA SER A 322 -18.96 11.41 -14.78
C SER A 322 -18.93 10.61 -13.48
N ASN A 323 -19.50 9.41 -13.46
CA ASN A 323 -19.47 8.54 -12.28
C ASN A 323 -18.06 8.03 -12.00
N ILE A 324 -17.29 7.71 -13.04
CA ILE A 324 -15.89 7.26 -12.88
C ILE A 324 -15.03 8.39 -12.31
N ILE A 325 -15.17 9.61 -12.84
CA ILE A 325 -14.46 10.79 -12.33
C ILE A 325 -14.83 11.04 -10.86
N PHE A 326 -16.11 10.94 -10.54
CA PHE A 326 -16.60 11.10 -9.18
C PHE A 326 -16.06 10.00 -8.23
N ILE A 327 -15.99 8.75 -8.68
CA ILE A 327 -15.39 7.64 -7.91
C ILE A 327 -13.92 7.93 -7.57
N VAL A 328 -13.14 8.45 -8.55
CA VAL A 328 -11.75 8.84 -8.30
C VAL A 328 -11.67 9.92 -7.23
N PHE A 329 -12.48 10.97 -7.36
CA PHE A 329 -12.52 12.07 -6.38
C PHE A 329 -12.91 11.59 -4.98
N VAL A 330 -13.98 10.80 -4.87
CA VAL A 330 -14.45 10.26 -3.57
C VAL A 330 -13.41 9.33 -2.95
N ASN A 331 -12.75 8.50 -3.73
CA ASN A 331 -11.71 7.60 -3.24
C ASN A 331 -10.51 8.37 -2.68
N ILE A 332 -10.10 9.46 -3.33
CA ILE A 332 -9.04 10.35 -2.82
C ILE A 332 -9.51 11.01 -1.50
N ALA A 333 -10.71 11.55 -1.48
CA ALA A 333 -11.27 12.20 -0.29
C ALA A 333 -11.38 11.23 0.88
N LEU A 334 -11.93 10.02 0.67
CA LEU A 334 -12.03 8.97 1.68
C LEU A 334 -10.66 8.59 2.24
N TYR A 335 -9.65 8.42 1.39
CA TYR A 335 -8.30 8.08 1.85
C TYR A 335 -7.77 9.14 2.82
N PHE A 336 -7.89 10.43 2.47
CA PHE A 336 -7.42 11.51 3.33
C PHE A 336 -8.27 11.69 4.59
N ILE A 337 -9.59 11.50 4.53
CA ILE A 337 -10.46 11.53 5.71
C ILE A 337 -10.03 10.42 6.69
N TRP A 338 -9.88 9.18 6.22
CA TRP A 338 -9.48 8.07 7.06
C TRP A 338 -8.05 8.24 7.62
N LEU A 339 -7.14 8.76 6.80
CA LEU A 339 -5.78 9.08 7.22
C LEU A 339 -5.77 10.17 8.30
N GLY A 340 -6.55 11.24 8.10
CA GLY A 340 -6.66 12.35 9.07
C GLY A 340 -7.20 11.90 10.41
N ILE A 341 -8.27 11.11 10.41
CA ILE A 341 -8.84 10.52 11.64
C ILE A 341 -7.79 9.63 12.33
N CYS A 342 -7.10 8.77 11.58
CA CYS A 342 -6.08 7.90 12.14
C CYS A 342 -4.91 8.70 12.73
N PHE A 343 -4.37 9.64 11.96
CA PHE A 343 -3.23 10.44 12.37
C PHE A 343 -3.52 11.23 13.64
N THR A 344 -4.65 11.95 13.70
CA THR A 344 -5.03 12.75 14.86
C THR A 344 -5.26 11.88 16.10
N ALA A 345 -5.99 10.77 15.97
CA ALA A 345 -6.27 9.89 17.07
C ALA A 345 -5.03 9.13 17.58
N SER A 346 -4.15 8.69 16.68
CA SER A 346 -2.96 7.89 17.06
C SER A 346 -1.83 8.75 17.64
N THR A 347 -1.66 9.99 17.19
CA THR A 347 -0.57 10.88 17.63
C THR A 347 -0.66 11.24 19.10
N ILE A 348 -1.86 11.13 19.71
CA ILE A 348 -2.09 11.51 21.11
C ILE A 348 -1.39 10.55 22.08
N TRP A 349 -1.27 9.26 21.74
CA TRP A 349 -0.87 8.21 22.69
C TRP A 349 0.13 7.17 22.17
N LEU A 350 0.50 7.22 20.88
CA LEU A 350 1.42 6.28 20.26
C LEU A 350 2.79 6.91 19.97
N SER A 351 3.82 6.06 19.91
CA SER A 351 5.14 6.44 19.36
C SER A 351 5.03 6.79 17.88
N LYS A 352 5.96 7.61 17.37
CA LYS A 352 5.95 8.04 15.96
C LYS A 352 5.99 6.86 14.99
N GLU A 353 6.75 5.81 15.33
CA GLU A 353 6.88 4.59 14.53
C GLU A 353 5.56 3.82 14.49
N ASP A 354 4.84 3.74 15.62
CA ASP A 354 3.53 3.09 15.72
C ASP A 354 2.45 3.93 15.02
N VAL A 355 2.51 5.27 15.10
CA VAL A 355 1.64 6.19 14.34
C VAL A 355 1.77 5.96 12.84
N ILE A 356 2.99 5.88 12.31
CA ILE A 356 3.23 5.59 10.89
C ILE A 356 2.62 4.25 10.49
N ALA A 357 2.81 3.21 11.31
CA ALA A 357 2.21 1.90 11.06
C ALA A 357 0.67 1.97 11.00
N CYS A 358 0.04 2.68 11.95
CA CYS A 358 -1.40 2.90 11.96
C CYS A 358 -1.88 3.70 10.74
N CYS A 359 -1.17 4.76 10.36
CA CYS A 359 -1.49 5.61 9.21
C CYS A 359 -1.40 4.88 7.86
N TYR A 360 -0.63 3.80 7.77
CA TYR A 360 -0.68 2.92 6.62
C TYR A 360 -1.78 1.85 6.74
N CYS A 361 -2.03 1.33 7.95
CA CYS A 361 -3.01 0.27 8.12
C CYS A 361 -4.47 0.74 8.02
N CYS A 362 -4.82 1.87 8.64
CA CYS A 362 -6.21 2.28 8.76
C CYS A 362 -6.85 2.76 7.45
N PRO A 363 -6.22 3.64 6.65
CA PRO A 363 -6.84 4.14 5.42
C PRO A 363 -6.73 3.16 4.25
N SER A 364 -5.80 2.21 4.30
CA SER A 364 -5.59 1.28 3.19
C SER A 364 -6.60 0.14 3.20
N LYS A 365 -7.05 -0.28 2.02
CA LYS A 365 -8.06 -1.33 1.83
C LYS A 365 -7.55 -2.43 0.91
N ALA A 366 -7.78 -3.69 1.29
CA ALA A 366 -7.28 -4.86 0.60
C ALA A 366 -8.17 -5.26 -0.58
N LEU A 367 -7.76 -4.95 -1.80
CA LEU A 367 -8.41 -5.46 -3.02
C LEU A 367 -8.46 -6.99 -3.04
N SER A 368 -7.42 -7.65 -2.50
CA SER A 368 -7.33 -9.10 -2.38
C SER A 368 -8.43 -9.74 -1.53
N MET A 369 -9.16 -8.94 -0.75
CA MET A 369 -10.33 -9.38 0.02
C MET A 369 -11.64 -8.92 -0.62
N VAL A 370 -11.70 -7.69 -1.15
CA VAL A 370 -12.92 -7.15 -1.77
C VAL A 370 -13.35 -7.97 -2.96
N VAL A 371 -12.44 -8.25 -3.90
CA VAL A 371 -12.77 -8.97 -5.14
C VAL A 371 -13.23 -10.42 -4.87
N PRO A 372 -12.47 -11.25 -4.13
CA PRO A 372 -12.93 -12.60 -3.82
C PRO A 372 -14.25 -12.64 -3.05
N LEU A 373 -14.36 -11.79 -2.01
CA LEU A 373 -15.52 -11.78 -1.14
C LEU A 373 -16.79 -11.37 -1.90
N SER A 374 -16.73 -10.28 -2.68
CA SER A 374 -17.85 -9.83 -3.51
C SER A 374 -18.23 -10.86 -4.59
N SER A 375 -17.24 -11.52 -5.19
CA SER A 375 -17.47 -12.55 -6.20
C SER A 375 -18.19 -13.77 -5.64
N VAL A 376 -17.85 -14.18 -4.41
CA VAL A 376 -18.49 -15.31 -3.75
C VAL A 376 -19.85 -14.95 -3.18
N MET A 377 -19.97 -13.82 -2.48
CA MET A 377 -21.23 -13.39 -1.85
C MET A 377 -22.34 -13.19 -2.89
N TYR A 378 -21.99 -12.68 -4.06
CA TYR A 378 -22.95 -12.29 -5.10
C TYR A 378 -22.74 -13.05 -6.42
N ILE A 379 -22.43 -14.32 -6.36
CA ILE A 379 -22.15 -15.16 -7.54
C ILE A 379 -23.37 -15.28 -8.47
N ASN A 380 -24.59 -15.15 -7.93
CA ASN A 380 -25.84 -15.26 -8.69
C ASN A 380 -26.26 -13.94 -9.37
N ILE A 381 -25.54 -12.84 -9.12
CA ILE A 381 -25.80 -11.57 -9.77
C ILE A 381 -25.21 -11.58 -11.17
N SER A 382 -25.83 -10.80 -12.08
CA SER A 382 -25.32 -10.68 -13.44
C SER A 382 -23.86 -10.26 -13.46
N PRO A 383 -23.07 -10.76 -14.42
CA PRO A 383 -21.66 -10.42 -14.58
C PRO A 383 -21.40 -8.91 -14.65
N LEU A 384 -22.26 -8.20 -15.36
CA LEU A 384 -22.26 -6.75 -15.50
C LEU A 384 -22.29 -6.05 -14.13
N ASN A 385 -23.25 -6.41 -13.30
CA ASN A 385 -23.47 -5.78 -12.01
C ASN A 385 -22.36 -6.11 -11.00
N GLN A 386 -21.87 -7.35 -11.04
CA GLN A 386 -20.76 -7.78 -10.24
C GLN A 386 -19.47 -6.99 -10.57
N SER A 387 -19.23 -6.77 -11.87
CA SER A 387 -18.08 -5.97 -12.32
C SER A 387 -18.21 -4.51 -11.89
N LYS A 388 -19.40 -3.89 -12.03
CA LYS A 388 -19.65 -2.52 -11.55
C LYS A 388 -19.35 -2.38 -10.05
N MET A 389 -19.77 -3.35 -9.26
CA MET A 389 -19.55 -3.34 -7.80
C MET A 389 -18.06 -3.38 -7.41
N GLN A 390 -17.19 -3.91 -8.25
CA GLN A 390 -15.75 -3.99 -7.97
C GLN A 390 -14.96 -2.76 -8.41
N ILE A 391 -15.51 -1.91 -9.31
CA ILE A 391 -14.83 -0.72 -9.86
C ILE A 391 -14.31 0.23 -8.76
N PRO A 392 -15.08 0.62 -7.73
CA PRO A 392 -14.57 1.53 -6.70
C PRO A 392 -13.31 1.01 -6.00
N ALA A 393 -13.28 -0.30 -5.67
CA ALA A 393 -12.14 -0.91 -4.98
C ALA A 393 -10.89 -1.00 -5.86
N ILE A 394 -11.05 -1.28 -7.15
CA ILE A 394 -9.94 -1.36 -8.10
C ILE A 394 -9.29 0.02 -8.29
N ILE A 395 -10.11 1.06 -8.46
CA ILE A 395 -9.62 2.45 -8.57
C ILE A 395 -8.94 2.87 -7.26
N PHE A 396 -9.53 2.53 -6.12
CA PHE A 396 -8.94 2.83 -4.81
C PHE A 396 -7.56 2.18 -4.62
N GLN A 397 -7.37 0.95 -5.09
CA GLN A 397 -6.08 0.26 -5.01
C GLN A 397 -4.93 1.03 -5.67
N ALA A 398 -5.16 1.62 -6.84
CA ALA A 398 -4.18 2.44 -7.53
C ALA A 398 -3.90 3.75 -6.75
N ILE A 399 -4.96 4.42 -6.29
CA ILE A 399 -4.90 5.68 -5.54
C ILE A 399 -4.12 5.49 -4.23
N GLN A 400 -4.45 4.47 -3.43
CA GLN A 400 -3.80 4.25 -2.12
C GLN A 400 -2.30 3.97 -2.25
N VAL A 401 -1.87 3.28 -3.31
CA VAL A 401 -0.45 3.02 -3.56
C VAL A 401 0.27 4.31 -3.97
N ALA A 402 -0.34 5.10 -4.84
CA ALA A 402 0.23 6.38 -5.27
C ALA A 402 0.38 7.36 -4.09
N ILE A 403 -0.70 7.58 -3.32
CA ILE A 403 -0.69 8.47 -2.16
C ILE A 403 0.24 7.92 -1.07
N GLY A 404 0.21 6.61 -0.79
CA GLY A 404 1.08 5.96 0.18
C GLY A 404 2.56 6.13 -0.14
N GLY A 405 2.93 6.09 -1.42
CA GLY A 405 4.29 6.39 -1.88
C GLY A 405 4.72 7.83 -1.57
N ILE A 406 3.84 8.80 -1.79
CA ILE A 406 4.08 10.22 -1.45
C ILE A 406 4.20 10.39 0.07
N LEU A 407 3.30 9.80 0.84
CA LEU A 407 3.32 9.84 2.31
C LEU A 407 4.60 9.24 2.90
N THR A 408 5.20 8.25 2.25
CA THR A 408 6.48 7.67 2.67
C THR A 408 7.58 8.73 2.78
N VAL A 409 7.63 9.66 1.81
CA VAL A 409 8.59 10.76 1.83
C VAL A 409 8.29 11.74 2.97
N ALA A 410 7.01 12.05 3.19
CA ALA A 410 6.57 12.96 4.25
C ALA A 410 6.89 12.38 5.65
N PHE A 411 6.53 11.12 5.90
CA PHE A 411 6.80 10.46 7.18
C PHE A 411 8.29 10.27 7.46
N ARG A 412 9.10 10.00 6.43
CA ARG A 412 10.55 9.93 6.57
C ARG A 412 11.15 11.27 7.01
N LYS A 413 10.64 12.39 6.50
CA LYS A 413 11.04 13.73 6.94
C LYS A 413 10.56 14.03 8.36
N TRP A 414 9.41 13.52 8.75
CA TRP A 414 8.84 13.74 10.08
C TRP A 414 9.62 13.02 11.21
N ILE A 415 10.20 11.85 10.93
CA ILE A 415 11.04 11.11 11.90
C ILE A 415 12.46 11.67 12.01
N ARG A 416 13.13 12.03 10.89
CA ARG A 416 14.54 12.45 10.83
C ARG A 416 14.98 13.61 11.72
N PRO A 417 14.18 14.63 12.04
CA PRO A 417 14.63 15.72 12.91
C PRO A 417 14.99 15.30 14.34
N PHE A 418 14.50 14.14 14.81
CA PHE A 418 14.78 13.64 16.15
C PHE A 418 16.06 12.79 16.24
N GLU A 419 16.38 12.02 15.21
CA GLU A 419 17.61 11.23 15.17
C GLU A 419 18.88 12.09 15.20
N LYS A 420 18.84 13.31 14.61
CA LYS A 420 19.93 14.28 14.70
C LYS A 420 20.09 14.90 16.11
N ARG A 421 19.01 15.07 16.86
CA ARG A 421 19.08 15.63 18.22
C ARG A 421 19.66 14.64 19.23
N ASP A 422 19.32 13.37 19.13
CA ASP A 422 19.82 12.34 20.07
C ASP A 422 21.28 12.02 19.82
N THR A 423 21.79 12.09 18.57
CA THR A 423 23.22 11.96 18.25
C THR A 423 24.03 13.19 18.67
N ASP A 424 23.47 14.39 18.58
CA ASP A 424 24.16 15.62 19.01
C ASP A 424 24.14 15.74 20.56
N SER A 425 23.08 15.32 21.24
CA SER A 425 23.05 15.29 22.71
C SER A 425 23.94 14.19 23.30
N GLY A 426 24.07 13.05 22.66
CA GLY A 426 25.01 11.99 23.05
C GLY A 426 26.47 12.41 22.89
N ARG A 427 26.82 13.14 21.82
CA ARG A 427 28.17 13.72 21.64
C ARG A 427 28.51 14.87 22.60
N ALA A 428 27.50 15.65 23.02
CA ALA A 428 27.71 16.71 24.00
C ALA A 428 27.94 16.16 25.43
N GLN A 429 27.41 15.00 25.76
CA GLN A 429 27.65 14.32 27.06
C GLN A 429 28.99 13.58 27.12
N GLU A 430 29.50 13.01 26.02
CA GLU A 430 30.82 12.41 25.97
C GLU A 430 31.97 13.42 25.95
N GLY A 431 31.73 14.69 25.56
CA GLY A 431 32.72 15.75 25.54
C GLY A 431 32.95 16.46 26.89
N VAL A 432 32.19 16.15 27.95
CA VAL A 432 32.28 16.78 29.28
C VAL A 432 32.91 15.88 30.35
N SER A 433 33.23 14.62 29.98
CA SER A 433 33.80 13.61 30.91
C SER A 433 35.31 13.34 30.67
N HIS A 434 36.10 14.34 30.20
CA HIS A 434 37.56 14.26 30.20
C HIS A 434 38.17 15.55 30.72
#